data_af9c644d5b22528d9a87d12db2040bd1
#
_entry.id   af9c644d5b22528d9a87d12db2040bd1
#
_cell.length_a   1.000
_cell.length_b   1.000
_cell.length_c   1.000
_cell.angle_alpha   90.00
_cell.angle_beta   90.00
_cell.angle_gamma   90.00
#
_symmetry.space_group_name_H-M   'P 1'
#
loop_
_entity.id
_entity.type
_entity.pdbx_description
1 polymer ?
#
loop_
_entity_poly.entity_id
_entity_poly.type
_entity_poly.pdbx_seq_one_letter_code
_entity_poly.pdbx_strand_id
1 'polypeptide(L)'
;MKLAKQHLDLGLFSNKRDEQLAFWQRTVGLPYDHMGKLGGGMQQHRHHMNGSILKMNHARDPLPALAPSGIVGVQIARDGLAGSQPLADPDGNKVTLVPKGHEGVEGIAILLRVNDAAAHDRFWTHAMQYERVSEGRYRCGDSLIVIAEHGPVERSAEWRGPGYRYTTVQVWDCIAEYEGILARGGSSGGAPRLLGDAVRFAFVCDPDGNHIEISQRASLTGGAL
;
A
#
# COMPACT_ATOMS: atom_id res chain seq x y z
N MET A 1 -8.26 14.99 3.18
CA MET A 1 -8.73 13.59 3.33
C MET A 1 -8.99 13.28 4.79
N LYS A 2 -10.14 12.65 5.12
CA LYS A 2 -10.49 12.26 6.48
C LYS A 2 -10.19 10.78 6.71
N LEU A 3 -9.09 10.49 7.39
CA LEU A 3 -8.66 9.13 7.70
C LEU A 3 -9.47 8.53 8.85
N ALA A 4 -9.99 7.31 8.67
CA ALA A 4 -10.58 6.50 9.73
C ALA A 4 -9.51 5.67 10.48
N LYS A 5 -8.32 5.53 9.87
CA LYS A 5 -7.16 4.86 10.44
C LYS A 5 -5.90 5.64 10.03
N GLN A 6 -5.02 5.92 10.99
CA GLN A 6 -3.81 6.74 10.78
C GLN A 6 -2.63 5.95 10.18
N HIS A 7 -2.88 4.91 9.41
CA HIS A 7 -1.85 4.02 8.88
C HIS A 7 -2.18 3.62 7.44
N LEU A 8 -1.18 3.63 6.55
CA LEU A 8 -1.29 3.05 5.21
C LEU A 8 -1.16 1.53 5.29
N ASP A 9 -1.99 0.80 4.53
CA ASP A 9 -1.77 -0.63 4.32
C ASP A 9 -1.05 -0.85 2.98
N LEU A 10 -0.34 -1.98 2.84
CA LEU A 10 0.42 -2.36 1.65
C LEU A 10 -0.08 -3.69 1.12
N GLY A 11 -0.36 -3.75 -0.19
CA GLY A 11 -0.78 -4.96 -0.88
C GLY A 11 0.28 -5.50 -1.84
N LEU A 12 0.53 -6.79 -1.74
CA LEU A 12 1.36 -7.54 -2.68
C LEU A 12 0.61 -8.78 -3.18
N PHE A 13 1.00 -9.28 -4.35
CA PHE A 13 0.51 -10.55 -4.90
C PHE A 13 1.65 -11.52 -5.10
N SER A 14 1.38 -12.81 -4.83
CA SER A 14 2.34 -13.90 -5.00
C SER A 14 1.64 -15.22 -5.29
N ASN A 15 2.31 -16.11 -6.02
CA ASN A 15 1.94 -17.52 -6.13
C ASN A 15 2.62 -18.40 -5.07
N LYS A 16 3.60 -17.86 -4.31
CA LYS A 16 4.44 -18.57 -3.32
C LYS A 16 3.88 -18.42 -1.90
N ARG A 17 2.70 -18.99 -1.63
CA ARG A 17 2.00 -18.80 -0.35
C ARG A 17 2.85 -19.13 0.87
N ASP A 18 3.38 -20.34 0.92
CA ASP A 18 4.00 -20.86 2.14
C ASP A 18 5.35 -20.20 2.41
N GLU A 19 6.11 -19.92 1.36
CA GLU A 19 7.36 -19.18 1.44
C GLU A 19 7.13 -17.72 1.88
N GLN A 20 6.11 -17.07 1.34
CA GLN A 20 5.73 -15.71 1.74
C GLN A 20 5.28 -15.67 3.20
N LEU A 21 4.42 -16.59 3.63
CA LEU A 21 4.00 -16.68 5.02
C LEU A 21 5.18 -16.90 5.96
N ALA A 22 6.10 -17.81 5.60
CA ALA A 22 7.31 -18.05 6.38
C ALA A 22 8.20 -16.80 6.47
N PHE A 23 8.40 -16.09 5.35
CA PHE A 23 9.19 -14.86 5.32
C PHE A 23 8.59 -13.77 6.20
N TRP A 24 7.32 -13.42 5.99
CA TRP A 24 6.71 -12.31 6.72
C TRP A 24 6.53 -12.60 8.21
N GLN A 25 6.21 -13.85 8.58
CA GLN A 25 5.99 -14.22 9.99
C GLN A 25 7.27 -14.51 10.75
N ARG A 26 8.27 -15.17 10.12
CA ARG A 26 9.46 -15.64 10.83
C ARG A 26 10.68 -14.75 10.60
N THR A 27 10.92 -14.34 9.35
CA THR A 27 12.10 -13.52 9.00
C THR A 27 11.85 -12.05 9.33
N VAL A 28 10.72 -11.49 8.88
CA VAL A 28 10.34 -10.11 9.23
C VAL A 28 9.71 -10.01 10.61
N GLY A 29 9.06 -11.07 11.10
CA GLY A 29 8.45 -11.12 12.44
C GLY A 29 7.12 -10.37 12.54
N LEU A 30 6.32 -10.32 11.47
CA LEU A 30 5.00 -9.69 11.50
C LEU A 30 3.97 -10.63 12.13
N PRO A 31 3.20 -10.17 13.15
CA PRO A 31 2.10 -10.96 13.69
C PRO A 31 1.03 -11.21 12.63
N TYR A 32 0.62 -12.47 12.50
CA TYR A 32 -0.48 -12.86 11.62
C TYR A 32 -1.82 -12.42 12.20
N ASP A 33 -2.69 -11.84 11.35
CA ASP A 33 -4.04 -11.43 11.74
C ASP A 33 -5.04 -12.52 11.30
N HIS A 34 -5.41 -12.55 10.02
CA HIS A 34 -6.33 -13.56 9.48
C HIS A 34 -6.18 -13.72 7.96
N MET A 35 -6.92 -14.70 7.42
CA MET A 35 -7.06 -14.90 5.98
C MET A 35 -8.49 -14.59 5.55
N GLY A 36 -8.63 -13.71 4.55
CA GLY A 36 -9.87 -13.44 3.84
C GLY A 36 -9.90 -14.09 2.46
N LYS A 37 -11.05 -14.61 2.04
CA LYS A 37 -11.25 -15.11 0.68
C LYS A 37 -11.76 -13.96 -0.20
N LEU A 38 -11.08 -13.69 -1.32
CA LEU A 38 -11.44 -12.63 -2.26
C LEU A 38 -12.19 -13.15 -3.50
N GLY A 39 -12.44 -14.45 -3.59
CA GLY A 39 -13.00 -15.11 -4.77
C GLY A 39 -11.93 -15.46 -5.82
N GLY A 40 -12.32 -16.17 -6.88
CA GLY A 40 -11.43 -16.53 -8.00
C GLY A 40 -10.12 -17.24 -7.60
N GLY A 41 -10.12 -18.02 -6.52
CA GLY A 41 -8.89 -18.68 -6.04
C GLY A 41 -7.93 -17.73 -5.28
N MET A 42 -8.30 -16.49 -5.03
CA MET A 42 -7.49 -15.51 -4.31
C MET A 42 -7.74 -15.56 -2.80
N GLN A 43 -6.67 -15.63 -2.02
CA GLN A 43 -6.67 -15.55 -0.56
C GLN A 43 -5.81 -14.37 -0.10
N GLN A 44 -6.35 -13.50 0.73
CA GLN A 44 -5.60 -12.40 1.33
C GLN A 44 -5.19 -12.76 2.75
N HIS A 45 -3.91 -13.01 2.95
CA HIS A 45 -3.29 -13.20 4.25
C HIS A 45 -2.85 -11.84 4.81
N ARG A 46 -3.35 -11.50 5.98
CA ARG A 46 -3.14 -10.19 6.60
C ARG A 46 -2.16 -10.31 7.76
N HIS A 47 -1.25 -9.36 7.86
CA HIS A 47 -0.26 -9.29 8.93
C HIS A 47 -0.21 -7.88 9.50
N HIS A 48 -0.12 -7.76 10.82
CA HIS A 48 0.09 -6.47 11.48
C HIS A 48 1.50 -5.95 11.21
N MET A 49 1.61 -4.69 10.80
CA MET A 49 2.85 -4.04 10.41
C MET A 49 2.89 -2.62 11.00
N ASN A 50 3.16 -2.51 12.31
CA ASN A 50 3.19 -1.23 13.05
C ASN A 50 1.91 -0.39 12.87
N GLY A 51 0.74 -0.97 13.14
CA GLY A 51 -0.55 -0.31 12.91
C GLY A 51 -1.06 -0.43 11.47
N SER A 52 -0.18 -0.49 10.49
CA SER A 52 -0.49 -0.85 9.10
C SER A 52 -0.83 -2.33 8.95
N ILE A 53 -1.40 -2.70 7.82
CA ILE A 53 -1.61 -4.10 7.44
C ILE A 53 -0.84 -4.40 6.15
N LEU A 54 -0.02 -5.45 6.19
CA LEU A 54 0.44 -6.10 4.97
C LEU A 54 -0.65 -7.04 4.48
N LYS A 55 -1.12 -6.83 3.25
CA LYS A 55 -2.11 -7.65 2.55
C LYS A 55 -1.40 -8.54 1.53
N MET A 56 -0.96 -9.74 1.94
CA MET A 56 -0.36 -10.71 1.03
C MET A 56 -1.48 -11.47 0.32
N ASN A 57 -1.69 -11.17 -0.97
CA ASN A 57 -2.70 -11.79 -1.81
C ASN A 57 -2.08 -12.99 -2.52
N HIS A 58 -2.38 -14.19 -2.02
CA HIS A 58 -2.00 -15.44 -2.67
C HIS A 58 -2.98 -15.76 -3.79
N ALA A 59 -2.48 -15.90 -5.01
CA ALA A 59 -3.22 -16.42 -6.15
C ALA A 59 -2.93 -17.92 -6.33
N ARG A 60 -4.00 -18.73 -6.39
CA ARG A 60 -3.89 -20.16 -6.69
C ARG A 60 -3.39 -20.37 -8.14
N ASP A 61 -4.01 -19.66 -9.08
CA ASP A 61 -3.67 -19.73 -10.48
C ASP A 61 -2.48 -18.80 -10.78
N PRO A 62 -1.66 -19.09 -11.79
CA PRO A 62 -0.50 -18.25 -12.13
C PRO A 62 -0.89 -16.79 -12.33
N LEU A 63 -0.17 -15.90 -11.67
CA LEU A 63 -0.29 -14.46 -11.88
C LEU A 63 0.23 -14.09 -13.28
N PRO A 64 -0.37 -13.08 -13.94
CA PRO A 64 0.13 -12.62 -15.23
C PRO A 64 1.54 -12.03 -15.09
N ALA A 65 2.37 -12.23 -16.13
CA ALA A 65 3.68 -11.59 -16.21
C ALA A 65 3.49 -10.10 -16.52
N LEU A 66 3.54 -9.28 -15.51
CA LEU A 66 3.43 -7.82 -15.61
C LEU A 66 4.73 -7.17 -15.16
N ALA A 67 5.03 -5.99 -15.73
CA ALA A 67 6.10 -5.15 -15.23
C ALA A 67 5.87 -4.84 -13.73
N PRO A 68 6.94 -4.68 -12.93
CA PRO A 68 6.82 -4.22 -11.55
C PRO A 68 6.07 -2.89 -11.48
N SER A 69 5.33 -2.67 -10.41
CA SER A 69 4.76 -1.35 -10.11
C SER A 69 5.87 -0.35 -9.73
N GLY A 70 5.51 0.92 -9.59
CA GLY A 70 6.42 1.93 -9.04
C GLY A 70 6.75 1.72 -7.56
N ILE A 71 6.08 0.80 -6.83
CA ILE A 71 6.42 0.49 -5.44
C ILE A 71 7.66 -0.41 -5.42
N VAL A 72 8.83 0.17 -5.10
CA VAL A 72 10.12 -0.53 -5.16
C VAL A 72 10.57 -1.12 -3.82
N GLY A 73 9.87 -0.83 -2.73
CA GLY A 73 10.19 -1.40 -1.43
C GLY A 73 9.33 -0.84 -0.30
N VAL A 74 9.54 -1.42 0.88
CA VAL A 74 8.95 -0.95 2.14
C VAL A 74 10.02 -0.89 3.22
N GLN A 75 10.03 0.21 4.00
CA GLN A 75 10.75 0.29 5.26
C GLN A 75 9.78 0.04 6.41
N ILE A 76 10.22 -0.74 7.38
CA ILE A 76 9.42 -1.10 8.56
C ILE A 76 10.24 -0.73 9.81
N ALA A 77 9.72 0.18 10.62
CA ALA A 77 10.37 0.57 11.85
C ALA A 77 10.43 -0.59 12.85
N ARG A 78 11.56 -0.72 13.53
CA ARG A 78 11.80 -1.69 14.61
C ARG A 78 12.52 -1.04 15.77
N ASP A 79 12.01 -1.28 16.97
CA ASP A 79 12.69 -0.89 18.20
C ASP A 79 13.97 -1.73 18.40
N GLY A 80 15.01 -1.11 18.92
CA GLY A 80 16.25 -1.79 19.30
C GLY A 80 17.21 -2.15 18.18
N LEU A 81 16.92 -1.77 16.93
CA LEU A 81 17.88 -1.93 15.83
C LEU A 81 19.00 -0.89 15.92
N ALA A 82 20.26 -1.36 15.80
CA ALA A 82 21.43 -0.49 15.71
C ALA A 82 21.62 0.14 14.32
N GLY A 83 21.03 -0.46 13.27
CA GLY A 83 21.14 0.00 11.89
C GLY A 83 20.14 -0.70 10.98
N SER A 84 20.02 -0.22 9.75
CA SER A 84 19.08 -0.77 8.77
C SER A 84 19.48 -2.18 8.33
N GLN A 85 18.51 -3.05 8.18
CA GLN A 85 18.66 -4.44 7.75
C GLN A 85 17.89 -4.67 6.45
N PRO A 86 18.57 -4.70 5.28
CA PRO A 86 17.92 -5.00 4.01
C PRO A 86 17.59 -6.49 3.90
N LEU A 87 16.39 -6.78 3.44
CA LEU A 87 15.85 -8.12 3.19
C LEU A 87 15.18 -8.14 1.82
N ALA A 88 14.93 -9.33 1.30
CA ALA A 88 14.09 -9.56 0.13
C ALA A 88 13.13 -10.70 0.41
N ASP A 89 11.88 -10.55 -0.01
CA ASP A 89 10.89 -11.61 0.09
C ASP A 89 11.15 -12.70 -0.98
N PRO A 90 10.45 -13.84 -0.96
CA PRO A 90 10.66 -14.93 -1.92
C PRO A 90 10.46 -14.58 -3.40
N ASP A 91 9.79 -13.47 -3.70
CA ASP A 91 9.62 -12.94 -5.05
C ASP A 91 10.62 -11.82 -5.38
N GLY A 92 11.56 -11.51 -4.46
CA GLY A 92 12.60 -10.50 -4.65
C GLY A 92 12.16 -9.08 -4.30
N ASN A 93 10.98 -8.89 -3.68
CA ASN A 93 10.53 -7.56 -3.25
C ASN A 93 11.38 -7.06 -2.07
N LYS A 94 11.89 -5.82 -2.18
CA LYS A 94 12.74 -5.21 -1.16
C LYS A 94 11.97 -4.87 0.11
N VAL A 95 12.51 -5.29 1.26
CA VAL A 95 12.03 -4.96 2.60
C VAL A 95 13.24 -4.46 3.40
N THR A 96 13.12 -3.36 4.11
CA THR A 96 14.19 -2.90 5.00
C THR A 96 13.63 -2.69 6.40
N LEU A 97 14.17 -3.42 7.37
CA LEU A 97 13.91 -3.08 8.77
C LEU A 97 14.81 -1.90 9.14
N VAL A 98 14.23 -0.84 9.69
CA VAL A 98 14.96 0.36 10.07
C VAL A 98 14.78 0.66 11.55
N PRO A 99 15.77 1.29 12.22
CA PRO A 99 15.57 1.80 13.57
C PRO A 99 14.36 2.73 13.61
N LYS A 100 13.55 2.64 14.66
CA LYS A 100 12.40 3.55 14.82
C LYS A 100 12.85 5.00 14.83
N GLY A 101 12.15 5.86 14.07
CA GLY A 101 12.52 7.25 13.86
C GLY A 101 13.59 7.48 12.78
N HIS A 102 14.17 6.42 12.20
CA HIS A 102 15.13 6.54 11.09
C HIS A 102 14.52 7.31 9.93
N GLU A 103 15.13 8.44 9.57
CA GLU A 103 14.60 9.37 8.56
C GLU A 103 13.09 9.70 8.73
N GLY A 104 12.60 9.73 9.96
CA GLY A 104 11.21 10.02 10.30
C GLY A 104 10.24 8.85 10.13
N VAL A 105 10.74 7.62 9.92
CA VAL A 105 9.91 6.40 9.81
C VAL A 105 9.58 5.90 11.21
N GLU A 106 8.35 6.17 11.67
CA GLU A 106 7.83 5.70 12.96
C GLU A 106 7.09 4.36 12.85
N GLY A 107 6.36 4.15 11.75
CA GLY A 107 5.64 2.93 11.43
C GLY A 107 6.22 2.26 10.20
N ILE A 108 5.79 2.73 9.03
CA ILE A 108 6.29 2.25 7.72
C ILE A 108 6.56 3.42 6.78
N ALA A 109 7.44 3.18 5.80
CA ALA A 109 7.55 4.01 4.61
C ALA A 109 7.44 3.17 3.35
N ILE A 110 6.60 3.59 2.40
CA ILE A 110 6.47 3.00 1.07
C ILE A 110 7.44 3.72 0.15
N LEU A 111 8.33 2.99 -0.49
CA LEU A 111 9.36 3.53 -1.38
C LEU A 111 8.89 3.47 -2.83
N LEU A 112 8.93 4.60 -3.52
CA LEU A 112 8.49 4.71 -4.91
C LEU A 112 9.66 5.01 -5.84
N ARG A 113 9.63 4.39 -7.02
CA ARG A 113 10.26 4.88 -8.24
C ARG A 113 9.22 5.69 -9.00
N VAL A 114 9.61 6.84 -9.55
CA VAL A 114 8.70 7.74 -10.24
C VAL A 114 9.29 8.24 -11.56
N ASN A 115 8.41 8.45 -12.56
CA ASN A 115 8.78 9.06 -13.83
C ASN A 115 8.97 10.58 -13.70
N ASP A 116 8.05 11.25 -12.99
CA ASP A 116 8.01 12.70 -12.82
C ASP A 116 7.72 13.07 -11.36
N ALA A 117 8.77 13.48 -10.65
CA ALA A 117 8.68 13.85 -9.24
C ALA A 117 7.74 15.06 -9.02
N ALA A 118 7.67 16.01 -9.95
CA ALA A 118 6.81 17.18 -9.81
C ALA A 118 5.33 16.81 -9.96
N ALA A 119 5.01 15.85 -10.86
CA ALA A 119 3.66 15.30 -10.97
C ALA A 119 3.25 14.56 -9.69
N HIS A 120 4.15 13.74 -9.13
CA HIS A 120 3.93 13.05 -7.87
C HIS A 120 3.78 14.02 -6.69
N ASP A 121 4.58 15.07 -6.64
CA ASP A 121 4.44 16.09 -5.60
C ASP A 121 3.05 16.73 -5.61
N ARG A 122 2.57 17.16 -6.78
CA ARG A 122 1.21 17.69 -6.93
C ARG A 122 0.16 16.66 -6.55
N PHE A 123 0.32 15.40 -6.95
CA PHE A 123 -0.63 14.34 -6.63
C PHE A 123 -0.72 14.10 -5.12
N TRP A 124 0.41 13.88 -4.44
CA TRP A 124 0.40 13.59 -3.02
C TRP A 124 -0.08 14.77 -2.18
N THR A 125 0.35 16.00 -2.50
CA THR A 125 0.02 17.18 -1.70
C THR A 125 -1.36 17.74 -2.02
N HIS A 126 -1.78 17.78 -3.30
CA HIS A 126 -3.04 18.40 -3.69
C HIS A 126 -4.16 17.36 -3.85
N ALA A 127 -4.00 16.31 -4.67
CA ALA A 127 -5.07 15.36 -4.90
C ALA A 127 -5.33 14.50 -3.65
N MET A 128 -4.28 13.92 -3.05
CA MET A 128 -4.38 13.09 -1.85
C MET A 128 -4.40 13.88 -0.55
N GLN A 129 -4.02 15.16 -0.57
CA GLN A 129 -3.95 16.03 0.61
C GLN A 129 -3.04 15.47 1.72
N TYR A 130 -1.94 14.84 1.33
CA TYR A 130 -0.91 14.42 2.28
C TYR A 130 -0.02 15.59 2.66
N GLU A 131 0.50 15.57 3.89
CA GLU A 131 1.47 16.55 4.37
C GLU A 131 2.82 16.33 3.63
N ARG A 132 3.39 17.38 3.04
CA ARG A 132 4.77 17.35 2.58
C ARG A 132 5.70 17.51 3.77
N VAL A 133 6.43 16.45 4.13
CA VAL A 133 7.43 16.47 5.21
C VAL A 133 8.73 17.12 4.74
N SER A 134 9.15 16.77 3.54
CA SER A 134 10.30 17.34 2.82
C SER A 134 10.16 17.02 1.33
N GLU A 135 11.14 17.39 0.52
CA GLU A 135 11.16 17.03 -0.89
C GLU A 135 11.10 15.50 -1.06
N GLY A 136 10.16 15.03 -1.89
CA GLY A 136 9.94 13.62 -2.16
C GLY A 136 9.42 12.78 -0.97
N ARG A 137 8.98 13.40 0.11
CA ARG A 137 8.47 12.71 1.31
C ARG A 137 7.12 13.25 1.75
N TYR A 138 6.13 12.39 1.81
CA TYR A 138 4.74 12.74 2.09
C TYR A 138 4.19 11.88 3.22
N ARG A 139 3.46 12.49 4.13
CA ARG A 139 2.88 11.83 5.32
C ARG A 139 1.39 11.57 5.14
N CYS A 140 0.99 10.32 5.40
CA CYS A 140 -0.39 9.91 5.54
C CYS A 140 -0.57 9.29 6.93
N GLY A 141 -1.16 10.04 7.86
CA GLY A 141 -1.17 9.64 9.26
C GLY A 141 0.25 9.50 9.82
N ASP A 142 0.64 8.31 10.24
CA ASP A 142 1.99 8.00 10.71
C ASP A 142 2.89 7.28 9.68
N SER A 143 2.34 7.02 8.51
CA SER A 143 3.05 6.34 7.42
C SER A 143 3.63 7.35 6.42
N LEU A 144 4.72 6.98 5.77
CA LEU A 144 5.37 7.80 4.75
C LEU A 144 5.25 7.20 3.36
N ILE A 145 5.08 8.06 2.36
CA ILE A 145 5.38 7.79 0.95
C ILE A 145 6.70 8.51 0.65
N VAL A 146 7.67 7.80 0.09
CA VAL A 146 9.00 8.33 -0.19
C VAL A 146 9.37 8.08 -1.65
N ILE A 147 9.68 9.13 -2.41
CA ILE A 147 10.31 9.01 -3.71
C ILE A 147 11.76 8.61 -3.48
N ALA A 148 12.07 7.33 -3.71
CA ALA A 148 13.37 6.74 -3.46
C ALA A 148 14.23 6.64 -4.74
N GLU A 149 13.58 6.54 -5.89
CA GLU A 149 14.24 6.36 -7.18
C GLU A 149 13.54 7.19 -8.27
N HIS A 150 14.30 7.65 -9.26
CA HIS A 150 13.80 8.25 -10.49
C HIS A 150 14.07 7.30 -11.66
N GLY A 151 13.09 7.14 -12.54
CA GLY A 151 13.25 6.28 -13.71
C GLY A 151 11.91 5.77 -14.22
N PRO A 152 11.93 5.03 -15.34
CA PRO A 152 10.72 4.59 -16.00
C PRO A 152 9.90 3.64 -15.12
N VAL A 153 8.61 3.93 -15.04
CA VAL A 153 7.58 3.06 -14.49
C VAL A 153 6.58 2.78 -15.60
N GLU A 154 6.36 1.51 -15.90
CA GLU A 154 5.42 1.08 -16.93
C GLU A 154 4.01 0.98 -16.35
N ARG A 155 3.06 1.70 -16.95
CA ARG A 155 1.66 1.59 -16.58
C ARG A 155 1.07 0.26 -17.08
N SER A 156 0.32 -0.42 -16.21
CA SER A 156 -0.46 -1.60 -16.57
C SER A 156 -1.93 -1.36 -16.26
N ALA A 157 -2.81 -1.73 -17.20
CA ALA A 157 -4.25 -1.73 -16.95
C ALA A 157 -4.67 -2.85 -15.98
N GLU A 158 -3.95 -3.97 -15.99
CA GLU A 158 -4.09 -5.04 -15.00
C GLU A 158 -3.09 -4.80 -13.86
N TRP A 159 -3.58 -4.73 -12.66
CA TRP A 159 -2.75 -4.45 -11.48
C TRP A 159 -2.43 -5.70 -10.64
N ARG A 160 -3.11 -6.83 -10.89
CA ARG A 160 -2.95 -8.08 -10.12
C ARG A 160 -1.78 -8.92 -10.64
N GLY A 161 -0.59 -8.33 -10.73
CA GLY A 161 0.66 -9.02 -11.05
C GLY A 161 1.52 -9.29 -9.81
N PRO A 162 2.64 -10.04 -9.92
CA PRO A 162 3.54 -10.33 -8.81
C PRO A 162 4.13 -9.07 -8.16
N GLY A 163 4.42 -9.15 -6.86
CA GLY A 163 5.08 -8.09 -6.10
C GLY A 163 4.12 -7.07 -5.48
N TYR A 164 4.67 -5.93 -5.04
CA TYR A 164 3.88 -4.84 -4.50
C TYR A 164 3.02 -4.21 -5.58
N ARG A 165 1.72 -3.99 -5.31
CA ARG A 165 0.79 -3.52 -6.34
C ARG A 165 -0.10 -2.37 -5.92
N TYR A 166 -0.36 -2.21 -4.64
CA TYR A 166 -1.24 -1.14 -4.18
C TYR A 166 -0.98 -0.77 -2.73
N THR A 167 -1.35 0.45 -2.39
CA THR A 167 -1.51 0.89 -1.01
C THR A 167 -2.98 1.04 -0.67
N THR A 168 -3.33 1.09 0.61
CA THR A 168 -4.72 1.34 1.04
C THR A 168 -4.74 2.42 2.09
N VAL A 169 -5.67 3.36 1.95
CA VAL A 169 -6.08 4.29 3.00
C VAL A 169 -7.46 3.90 3.51
N GLN A 170 -7.64 3.92 4.83
CA GLN A 170 -8.94 3.75 5.46
C GLN A 170 -9.56 5.12 5.73
N VAL A 171 -10.75 5.36 5.18
CA VAL A 171 -11.44 6.65 5.24
C VAL A 171 -12.83 6.51 5.86
N TRP A 172 -13.39 7.63 6.32
CA TRP A 172 -14.76 7.66 6.86
C TRP A 172 -15.83 7.56 5.78
N ASP A 173 -15.59 8.11 4.59
CA ASP A 173 -16.51 8.08 3.45
C ASP A 173 -15.73 7.83 2.16
N CYS A 174 -15.87 6.62 1.62
CA CYS A 174 -15.17 6.19 0.41
C CYS A 174 -15.62 6.96 -0.83
N ILE A 175 -16.92 7.27 -0.95
CA ILE A 175 -17.46 7.95 -2.14
C ILE A 175 -16.96 9.40 -2.15
N ALA A 176 -17.17 10.11 -1.04
CA ALA A 176 -16.77 11.52 -0.95
C ALA A 176 -15.26 11.72 -1.15
N GLU A 177 -14.43 10.83 -0.57
CA GLU A 177 -12.96 10.94 -0.75
C GLU A 177 -12.53 10.59 -2.17
N TYR A 178 -13.10 9.55 -2.79
CA TYR A 178 -12.84 9.20 -4.18
C TYR A 178 -13.20 10.36 -5.13
N GLU A 179 -14.42 10.89 -5.04
CA GLU A 179 -14.87 12.02 -5.87
C GLU A 179 -14.01 13.27 -5.63
N GLY A 180 -13.67 13.53 -4.35
CA GLY A 180 -12.80 14.63 -3.99
C GLY A 180 -11.40 14.52 -4.60
N ILE A 181 -10.81 13.33 -4.61
CA ILE A 181 -9.49 13.08 -5.24
C ILE A 181 -9.57 13.34 -6.75
N LEU A 182 -10.62 12.85 -7.42
CA LEU A 182 -10.79 13.10 -8.88
C LEU A 182 -10.98 14.58 -9.17
N ALA A 183 -11.79 15.28 -8.38
CA ALA A 183 -12.01 16.72 -8.53
C ALA A 183 -10.72 17.55 -8.35
N ARG A 184 -9.76 17.04 -7.58
CA ARG A 184 -8.44 17.63 -7.37
C ARG A 184 -7.37 17.14 -8.38
N GLY A 185 -7.79 16.50 -9.47
CA GLY A 185 -6.90 16.07 -10.55
C GLY A 185 -6.30 14.66 -10.42
N GLY A 186 -6.79 13.84 -9.49
CA GLY A 186 -6.46 12.42 -9.43
C GLY A 186 -7.10 11.61 -10.55
N SER A 187 -6.60 10.43 -10.82
CA SER A 187 -7.11 9.51 -11.84
C SER A 187 -7.86 8.35 -11.21
N SER A 188 -8.97 7.90 -11.85
CA SER A 188 -9.67 6.70 -11.42
C SER A 188 -8.89 5.43 -11.76
N GLY A 189 -8.75 4.55 -10.78
CA GLY A 189 -8.32 3.15 -10.98
C GLY A 189 -9.48 2.15 -10.84
N GLY A 190 -10.66 2.63 -10.41
CA GLY A 190 -11.87 1.83 -10.27
C GLY A 190 -12.91 2.52 -9.37
N ALA A 191 -14.13 2.66 -9.88
CA ALA A 191 -15.22 3.33 -9.18
C ALA A 191 -15.61 2.63 -7.85
N PRO A 192 -16.26 3.35 -6.91
CA PRO A 192 -16.70 2.79 -5.64
C PRO A 192 -17.62 1.58 -5.81
N ARG A 193 -17.36 0.52 -5.04
CA ARG A 193 -18.16 -0.72 -5.01
C ARG A 193 -18.14 -1.35 -3.62
N LEU A 194 -19.12 -2.20 -3.36
CA LEU A 194 -19.23 -2.96 -2.12
C LEU A 194 -18.54 -4.33 -2.22
N LEU A 195 -17.94 -4.76 -1.13
CA LEU A 195 -17.54 -6.14 -0.90
C LEU A 195 -18.32 -6.67 0.30
N GLY A 196 -19.43 -7.33 0.02
CA GLY A 196 -20.42 -7.68 1.04
C GLY A 196 -20.91 -6.42 1.77
N ASP A 197 -21.29 -6.61 3.04
CA ASP A 197 -21.76 -5.54 3.93
C ASP A 197 -20.62 -4.94 4.77
N ALA A 198 -19.38 -5.37 4.53
CA ALA A 198 -18.26 -5.05 5.41
C ALA A 198 -17.38 -3.90 4.89
N VAL A 199 -17.26 -3.73 3.57
CA VAL A 199 -16.32 -2.79 2.96
C VAL A 199 -16.91 -2.14 1.72
N ARG A 200 -16.81 -0.81 1.64
CA ARG A 200 -16.89 -0.07 0.37
C ARG A 200 -15.48 0.36 -0.01
N PHE A 201 -15.10 0.16 -1.25
CA PHE A 201 -13.79 0.55 -1.72
C PHE A 201 -13.82 1.06 -3.16
N ALA A 202 -12.87 1.92 -3.47
CA ALA A 202 -12.59 2.43 -4.81
C ALA A 202 -11.08 2.38 -5.02
N PHE A 203 -10.64 2.56 -6.26
CA PHE A 203 -9.23 2.76 -6.57
C PHE A 203 -9.02 4.10 -7.25
N VAL A 204 -7.97 4.80 -6.84
CA VAL A 204 -7.38 5.89 -7.60
C VAL A 204 -5.96 5.50 -8.02
N CYS A 205 -5.43 6.16 -9.06
CA CYS A 205 -4.06 5.92 -9.49
C CYS A 205 -3.22 7.17 -9.25
N ASP A 206 -1.97 6.96 -8.86
CA ASP A 206 -0.95 7.99 -8.87
C ASP A 206 -0.54 8.34 -10.33
N PRO A 207 0.34 9.33 -10.56
CA PRO A 207 0.75 9.73 -11.92
C PRO A 207 1.34 8.60 -12.76
N ASP A 208 1.94 7.60 -12.14
CA ASP A 208 2.57 6.44 -12.81
C ASP A 208 1.64 5.22 -12.91
N GLY A 209 0.40 5.34 -12.40
CA GLY A 209 -0.60 4.29 -12.48
C GLY A 209 -0.56 3.28 -11.34
N ASN A 210 0.23 3.53 -10.27
CA ASN A 210 0.16 2.70 -9.07
C ASN A 210 -1.20 2.89 -8.39
N HIS A 211 -1.80 1.79 -7.96
CA HIS A 211 -3.14 1.78 -7.39
C HIS A 211 -3.13 2.15 -5.90
N ILE A 212 -4.07 2.99 -5.52
CA ILE A 212 -4.35 3.34 -4.12
C ILE A 212 -5.81 2.99 -3.84
N GLU A 213 -6.04 2.03 -2.96
CA GLU A 213 -7.37 1.64 -2.49
C GLU A 213 -7.88 2.67 -1.48
N ILE A 214 -8.98 3.32 -1.80
CA ILE A 214 -9.74 4.16 -0.88
C ILE A 214 -10.80 3.28 -0.24
N SER A 215 -10.67 2.97 1.04
CA SER A 215 -11.45 1.93 1.71
C SER A 215 -12.22 2.48 2.90
N GLN A 216 -13.52 2.18 2.95
CA GLN A 216 -14.38 2.42 4.10
C GLN A 216 -14.81 1.08 4.66
N ARG A 217 -14.48 0.82 5.93
CA ARG A 217 -14.84 -0.42 6.61
C ARG A 217 -15.90 -0.16 7.68
N ALA A 218 -17.00 -0.90 7.67
CA ALA A 218 -18.03 -0.82 8.68
C ALA A 218 -17.47 -0.99 10.11
N SER A 219 -16.51 -1.90 10.30
CA SER A 219 -15.85 -2.12 11.59
C SER A 219 -15.01 -0.94 12.11
N LEU A 220 -14.58 -0.02 11.24
CA LEU A 220 -13.86 1.19 11.63
C LEU A 220 -14.77 2.40 11.75
N THR A 221 -15.79 2.50 10.89
CA THR A 221 -16.66 3.68 10.83
C THR A 221 -17.92 3.54 11.67
N GLY A 222 -18.21 2.33 12.17
CA GLY A 222 -19.36 2.08 13.07
C GLY A 222 -20.73 2.25 12.41
N GLY A 223 -20.79 2.31 11.06
CA GLY A 223 -22.00 2.62 10.32
C GLY A 223 -22.25 1.73 9.11
N ALA A 224 -23.43 1.91 8.51
CA ALA A 224 -23.76 1.34 7.20
C ALA A 224 -22.82 1.94 6.13
N LEU A 225 -22.50 1.12 5.11
CA LEU A 225 -21.66 1.52 3.98
C LEU A 225 -22.48 2.14 2.85
#